data_dba3fc53592b20288a18b7eaf7f939dd
#
_entry.id   dba3fc53592b20288a18b7eaf7f939dd
#
_cell.length_a   1.000
_cell.length_b   1.000
_cell.length_c   1.000
_cell.angle_alpha   90.00
_cell.angle_beta   90.00
_cell.angle_gamma   90.00
#
_symmetry.space_group_name_H-M   'P 1'
#
loop_
_entity.id
_entity.type
_entity.pdbx_description
1 polymer ?
#
loop_
_entity_poly.entity_id
_entity_poly.type
_entity_poly.pdbx_seq_one_letter_code
_entity_poly.pdbx_strand_id
1 'polypeptide(L)'
;LTFTLFFCFSSIWAEDGSALWLRYASGAKAEITSKKQSPTLRIAVSELQNFWQGGIPVTLEVRNNKELRALGNEGYTIQTSKGGNQITIASSGEQGVLYGTYHLLRLQATGQLPESALQSLNISERPDYRIRILNHWDNLDGTIERGYAGHSLWKWDELPSVVSPRYEAYARANASIGINATVINNVNASPKILSNDYLQK
;
A
#
# COMPACT_ATOMS: atom_id res chain seq x y z
N LEU A 1 -3.30 -12.18 -58.14
CA LEU A 1 -3.69 -12.24 -56.71
C LEU A 1 -2.71 -11.41 -55.90
N THR A 2 -3.12 -10.18 -55.50
CA THR A 2 -2.30 -9.29 -54.66
C THR A 2 -2.60 -9.57 -53.20
N PHE A 3 -1.61 -10.05 -52.46
CA PHE A 3 -1.71 -10.27 -51.01
C PHE A 3 -1.34 -8.96 -50.29
N THR A 4 -2.30 -8.29 -49.68
CA THR A 4 -2.06 -7.14 -48.82
C THR A 4 -1.80 -7.62 -47.41
N LEU A 5 -0.53 -7.50 -46.95
CA LEU A 5 -0.17 -7.76 -45.53
C LEU A 5 -0.60 -6.56 -44.69
N PHE A 6 -1.56 -6.73 -43.80
CA PHE A 6 -1.88 -5.76 -42.75
C PHE A 6 -0.90 -5.94 -41.59
N PHE A 7 0.02 -5.00 -41.39
CA PHE A 7 0.81 -4.88 -40.19
C PHE A 7 -0.02 -4.14 -39.14
N CYS A 8 -0.56 -4.88 -38.14
CA CYS A 8 -1.03 -4.26 -36.92
C CYS A 8 0.16 -3.82 -36.06
N PHE A 9 0.45 -2.53 -36.05
CA PHE A 9 1.37 -1.93 -35.09
C PHE A 9 0.62 -1.80 -33.74
N SER A 10 0.74 -2.80 -32.87
CA SER A 10 0.42 -2.62 -31.45
C SER A 10 1.55 -1.78 -30.84
N SER A 11 1.23 -0.57 -30.40
CA SER A 11 2.15 0.24 -29.60
C SER A 11 2.41 -0.47 -28.29
N ILE A 12 3.56 -1.13 -28.17
CA ILE A 12 4.02 -1.71 -26.90
C ILE A 12 4.53 -0.53 -26.08
N TRP A 13 3.72 -0.04 -25.16
CA TRP A 13 4.16 0.91 -24.15
C TRP A 13 4.90 0.12 -23.08
N ALA A 14 6.21 0.29 -23.02
CA ALA A 14 6.98 -0.23 -21.90
C ALA A 14 6.59 0.54 -20.63
N GLU A 15 6.28 -0.18 -19.54
CA GLU A 15 6.05 0.45 -18.26
C GLU A 15 7.33 1.11 -17.73
N ASP A 16 7.19 2.27 -17.14
CA ASP A 16 8.30 3.02 -16.51
C ASP A 16 8.69 2.47 -15.12
N GLY A 17 7.96 1.48 -14.62
CA GLY A 17 8.17 0.87 -13.31
C GLY A 17 7.63 1.68 -12.14
N SER A 18 7.05 2.87 -12.36
CA SER A 18 6.57 3.75 -11.27
C SER A 18 5.45 3.13 -10.44
N ALA A 19 4.63 2.26 -11.05
CA ALA A 19 3.56 1.57 -10.34
C ALA A 19 4.05 0.42 -9.45
N LEU A 20 5.31 -0.01 -9.57
CA LEU A 20 5.88 -1.16 -8.86
C LEU A 20 4.98 -2.39 -9.01
N TRP A 21 4.56 -2.98 -7.88
CA TRP A 21 3.59 -4.08 -7.83
C TRP A 21 2.14 -3.62 -7.66
N LEU A 22 1.88 -2.30 -7.54
CA LEU A 22 0.54 -1.70 -7.35
C LEU A 22 -0.19 -1.49 -8.68
N ARG A 23 -0.17 -2.50 -9.55
CA ARG A 23 -0.76 -2.49 -10.89
C ARG A 23 -2.21 -2.94 -10.85
N TYR A 24 -3.00 -2.26 -10.04
CA TYR A 24 -4.41 -2.57 -9.89
C TYR A 24 -5.21 -1.97 -11.06
N ALA A 25 -6.13 -2.77 -11.61
CA ALA A 25 -7.09 -2.24 -12.57
C ALA A 25 -8.03 -1.24 -11.89
N SER A 26 -8.25 -0.09 -12.51
CA SER A 26 -9.10 0.97 -11.96
C SER A 26 -10.60 0.67 -12.11
N GLY A 27 -11.39 1.27 -11.24
CA GLY A 27 -12.86 1.26 -11.25
C GLY A 27 -13.45 0.26 -10.26
N ALA A 28 -13.93 0.76 -9.11
CA ALA A 28 -14.69 -0.06 -8.17
C ALA A 28 -16.03 -0.48 -8.76
N LYS A 29 -16.45 -1.71 -8.46
CA LYS A 29 -17.73 -2.29 -8.90
C LYS A 29 -18.66 -2.58 -7.73
N ALA A 30 -18.36 -2.07 -6.52
CA ALA A 30 -19.12 -2.37 -5.32
C ALA A 30 -19.10 -1.20 -4.34
N GLU A 31 -20.04 -1.19 -3.42
CA GLU A 31 -20.10 -0.22 -2.34
C GLU A 31 -18.97 -0.48 -1.31
N ILE A 32 -18.27 0.58 -0.90
CA ILE A 32 -17.23 0.55 0.10
C ILE A 32 -17.63 1.43 1.29
N THR A 33 -17.72 0.85 2.46
CA THR A 33 -18.14 1.55 3.68
C THR A 33 -17.11 1.42 4.80
N SER A 34 -17.07 2.43 5.68
CA SER A 34 -16.29 2.38 6.92
C SER A 34 -17.13 2.94 8.05
N LYS A 35 -17.19 2.23 9.18
CA LYS A 35 -17.94 2.64 10.38
C LYS A 35 -17.25 3.77 11.15
N LYS A 36 -15.97 3.99 10.93
CA LYS A 36 -15.17 5.06 11.55
C LYS A 36 -14.50 5.91 10.50
N GLN A 37 -14.12 7.12 10.88
CA GLN A 37 -13.40 8.07 10.03
C GLN A 37 -12.06 8.40 10.67
N SER A 38 -10.99 8.23 9.90
CA SER A 38 -9.64 8.68 10.23
C SER A 38 -8.83 8.86 8.94
N PRO A 39 -7.67 9.50 8.98
CA PRO A 39 -6.80 9.57 7.79
C PRO A 39 -6.47 8.19 7.22
N THR A 40 -6.08 7.24 8.05
CA THR A 40 -5.73 5.86 7.64
C THR A 40 -6.91 5.14 7.01
N LEU A 41 -8.09 5.23 7.61
CA LEU A 41 -9.29 4.56 7.08
C LEU A 41 -9.78 5.23 5.78
N ARG A 42 -9.60 6.55 5.61
CA ARG A 42 -9.89 7.21 4.33
C ARG A 42 -8.99 6.69 3.21
N ILE A 43 -7.70 6.44 3.48
CA ILE A 43 -6.80 5.81 2.51
C ILE A 43 -7.32 4.42 2.14
N ALA A 44 -7.64 3.57 3.13
CA ALA A 44 -8.15 2.23 2.89
C ALA A 44 -9.45 2.22 2.06
N VAL A 45 -10.39 3.12 2.37
CA VAL A 45 -11.62 3.30 1.59
C VAL A 45 -11.31 3.73 0.16
N SER A 46 -10.43 4.72 -0.01
CA SER A 46 -10.04 5.23 -1.33
C SER A 46 -9.37 4.16 -2.20
N GLU A 47 -8.49 3.34 -1.63
CA GLU A 47 -7.86 2.22 -2.35
C GLU A 47 -8.92 1.24 -2.89
N LEU A 48 -9.88 0.85 -2.06
CA LEU A 48 -10.95 -0.05 -2.51
C LEU A 48 -11.90 0.63 -3.51
N GLN A 49 -12.27 1.89 -3.29
CA GLN A 49 -13.11 2.64 -4.22
C GLN A 49 -12.47 2.80 -5.61
N ASN A 50 -11.16 2.88 -5.66
CA ASN A 50 -10.43 3.01 -6.92
C ASN A 50 -10.18 1.67 -7.61
N PHE A 51 -9.98 0.58 -6.85
CA PHE A 51 -9.37 -0.63 -7.41
C PHE A 51 -10.12 -1.94 -7.12
N TRP A 52 -11.11 -1.98 -6.23
CA TRP A 52 -11.85 -3.20 -5.95
C TRP A 52 -12.82 -3.57 -7.07
N GLN A 53 -12.63 -4.73 -7.69
CA GLN A 53 -13.44 -5.20 -8.83
C GLN A 53 -14.27 -6.45 -8.55
N GLY A 54 -14.21 -6.98 -7.32
CA GLY A 54 -14.86 -8.23 -6.95
C GLY A 54 -16.40 -8.19 -6.93
N GLY A 55 -17.04 -7.04 -7.14
CA GLY A 55 -18.50 -6.92 -7.23
C GLY A 55 -19.26 -7.09 -5.90
N ILE A 56 -18.60 -7.51 -4.84
CA ILE A 56 -19.18 -7.69 -3.50
C ILE A 56 -18.87 -6.45 -2.65
N PRO A 57 -19.87 -5.85 -1.95
CA PRO A 57 -19.65 -4.75 -1.02
C PRO A 57 -18.60 -5.07 0.05
N VAL A 58 -17.77 -4.07 0.39
CA VAL A 58 -16.73 -4.22 1.41
C VAL A 58 -16.97 -3.23 2.56
N THR A 59 -16.97 -3.74 3.79
CA THR A 59 -17.06 -2.93 5.00
C THR A 59 -15.75 -3.00 5.77
N LEU A 60 -15.24 -1.82 6.15
CA LEU A 60 -14.04 -1.66 6.96
C LEU A 60 -14.42 -1.41 8.43
N GLU A 61 -13.86 -2.20 9.34
CA GLU A 61 -14.20 -2.14 10.75
C GLU A 61 -12.98 -2.15 11.66
N VAL A 62 -12.89 -1.16 12.54
CA VAL A 62 -11.99 -1.21 13.71
C VAL A 62 -12.82 -1.66 14.92
N ARG A 63 -12.58 -2.90 15.37
CA ARG A 63 -13.30 -3.55 16.46
C ARG A 63 -12.36 -4.00 17.57
N ASN A 64 -12.76 -3.81 18.82
CA ASN A 64 -11.98 -4.24 19.96
C ASN A 64 -12.58 -5.50 20.59
N ASN A 65 -12.43 -6.66 19.95
CA ASN A 65 -12.80 -7.95 20.51
C ASN A 65 -11.58 -8.81 20.84
N LYS A 66 -11.76 -9.94 21.54
CA LYS A 66 -10.66 -10.80 22.00
C LYS A 66 -9.87 -11.38 20.83
N GLU A 67 -10.53 -11.81 19.78
CA GLU A 67 -9.93 -12.40 18.58
C GLU A 67 -9.00 -11.42 17.88
N LEU A 68 -9.50 -10.23 17.52
CA LEU A 68 -8.71 -9.21 16.83
C LEU A 68 -7.58 -8.66 17.69
N ARG A 69 -7.78 -8.52 19.01
CA ARG A 69 -6.67 -8.13 19.91
C ARG A 69 -5.54 -9.14 19.92
N ALA A 70 -5.84 -10.43 19.80
CA ALA A 70 -4.83 -11.48 19.75
C ALA A 70 -3.95 -11.38 18.47
N LEU A 71 -4.46 -10.76 17.41
CA LEU A 71 -3.70 -10.47 16.19
C LEU A 71 -2.85 -9.19 16.27
N GLY A 72 -3.07 -8.35 17.30
CA GLY A 72 -2.43 -7.05 17.45
C GLY A 72 -3.05 -5.97 16.54
N ASN A 73 -2.55 -4.73 16.67
CA ASN A 73 -3.10 -3.57 15.94
C ASN A 73 -2.86 -3.60 14.44
N GLU A 74 -1.92 -4.40 13.97
CA GLU A 74 -1.56 -4.54 12.55
C GLU A 74 -2.07 -5.85 11.94
N GLY A 75 -2.57 -6.78 12.76
CA GLY A 75 -3.25 -7.97 12.28
C GLY A 75 -4.69 -7.69 11.89
N TYR A 76 -5.26 -8.54 11.05
CA TYR A 76 -6.60 -8.35 10.49
C TYR A 76 -7.28 -9.66 10.13
N THR A 77 -8.59 -9.57 9.92
CA THR A 77 -9.38 -10.63 9.28
C THR A 77 -10.04 -10.10 8.01
N ILE A 78 -10.18 -10.96 7.00
CA ILE A 78 -10.98 -10.70 5.79
C ILE A 78 -12.00 -11.83 5.70
N GLN A 79 -13.27 -11.52 5.86
CA GLN A 79 -14.30 -12.53 5.96
C GLN A 79 -15.49 -12.19 5.05
N THR A 80 -15.99 -13.18 4.33
CA THR A 80 -17.26 -13.08 3.61
C THR A 80 -18.41 -13.50 4.53
N SER A 81 -19.51 -12.77 4.49
CA SER A 81 -20.74 -13.09 5.22
C SER A 81 -21.28 -14.46 4.78
N LYS A 82 -22.07 -15.11 5.64
CA LYS A 82 -22.67 -16.46 5.33
C LYS A 82 -23.49 -16.51 4.05
N GLY A 83 -24.03 -15.36 3.61
CA GLY A 83 -24.77 -15.24 2.35
C GLY A 83 -23.91 -14.92 1.14
N GLY A 84 -22.59 -14.79 1.28
CA GLY A 84 -21.68 -14.46 0.18
C GLY A 84 -21.81 -13.03 -0.36
N ASN A 85 -22.60 -12.16 0.29
CA ASN A 85 -23.03 -10.87 -0.25
C ASN A 85 -22.29 -9.66 0.34
N GLN A 86 -21.35 -9.86 1.24
CA GLN A 86 -20.55 -8.80 1.85
C GLN A 86 -19.21 -9.33 2.33
N ILE A 87 -18.15 -8.56 2.13
CA ILE A 87 -16.83 -8.80 2.71
C ILE A 87 -16.63 -7.79 3.84
N THR A 88 -16.10 -8.27 4.97
CA THR A 88 -15.68 -7.43 6.08
C THR A 88 -14.17 -7.55 6.27
N ILE A 89 -13.48 -6.41 6.27
CA ILE A 89 -12.08 -6.30 6.70
C ILE A 89 -12.10 -5.72 8.11
N ALA A 90 -11.63 -6.47 9.09
CA ALA A 90 -11.68 -6.07 10.49
C ALA A 90 -10.32 -6.20 11.18
N SER A 91 -10.01 -5.25 12.07
CA SER A 91 -8.79 -5.25 12.89
C SER A 91 -9.06 -4.57 14.24
N SER A 92 -8.16 -4.75 15.19
CA SER A 92 -8.14 -3.96 16.43
C SER A 92 -7.53 -2.57 16.22
N GLY A 93 -6.74 -2.36 15.17
CA GLY A 93 -6.11 -1.10 14.78
C GLY A 93 -6.41 -0.69 13.34
N GLU A 94 -6.29 0.59 13.05
CA GLU A 94 -6.54 1.15 11.70
C GLU A 94 -5.50 0.67 10.69
N GLN A 95 -4.24 0.47 11.14
CA GLN A 95 -3.16 -0.05 10.31
C GLN A 95 -3.49 -1.46 9.81
N GLY A 96 -4.03 -2.32 10.68
CA GLY A 96 -4.44 -3.66 10.28
C GLY A 96 -5.56 -3.64 9.24
N VAL A 97 -6.51 -2.70 9.33
CA VAL A 97 -7.54 -2.51 8.30
C VAL A 97 -6.90 -2.12 6.96
N LEU A 98 -5.94 -1.20 6.96
CA LEU A 98 -5.22 -0.79 5.76
C LEU A 98 -4.43 -1.95 5.14
N TYR A 99 -3.72 -2.74 5.96
CA TYR A 99 -2.99 -3.91 5.48
C TYR A 99 -3.93 -5.00 4.93
N GLY A 100 -5.06 -5.23 5.57
CA GLY A 100 -6.10 -6.12 5.06
C GLY A 100 -6.69 -5.65 3.73
N THR A 101 -6.85 -4.35 3.57
CA THR A 101 -7.28 -3.73 2.29
C THR A 101 -6.29 -4.04 1.16
N TYR A 102 -5.01 -3.79 1.38
CA TYR A 102 -3.99 -4.12 0.37
C TYR A 102 -3.85 -5.64 0.14
N HIS A 103 -4.06 -6.46 1.17
CA HIS A 103 -4.08 -7.91 0.99
C HIS A 103 -5.21 -8.34 0.06
N LEU A 104 -6.43 -7.84 0.28
CA LEU A 104 -7.57 -8.15 -0.59
C LEU A 104 -7.30 -7.73 -2.04
N LEU A 105 -6.77 -6.51 -2.26
CA LEU A 105 -6.41 -6.02 -3.59
C LEU A 105 -5.28 -6.83 -4.23
N ARG A 106 -4.31 -7.28 -3.46
CA ARG A 106 -3.23 -8.15 -3.95
C ARG A 106 -3.76 -9.52 -4.39
N LEU A 107 -4.63 -10.15 -3.61
CA LEU A 107 -5.27 -11.40 -3.99
C LEU A 107 -6.05 -11.27 -5.30
N GLN A 108 -6.77 -10.14 -5.47
CA GLN A 108 -7.45 -9.83 -6.73
C GLN A 108 -6.45 -9.69 -7.88
N ALA A 109 -5.41 -8.89 -7.71
CA ALA A 109 -4.42 -8.60 -8.77
C ALA A 109 -3.62 -9.82 -9.19
N THR A 110 -3.44 -10.79 -8.30
CA THR A 110 -2.72 -12.05 -8.57
C THR A 110 -3.63 -13.20 -8.99
N GLY A 111 -4.93 -12.94 -9.24
CA GLY A 111 -5.88 -13.95 -9.69
C GLY A 111 -6.25 -15.00 -8.63
N GLN A 112 -5.98 -14.72 -7.35
CA GLN A 112 -6.27 -15.64 -6.24
C GLN A 112 -7.70 -15.52 -5.70
N LEU A 113 -8.54 -14.69 -6.33
CA LEU A 113 -9.93 -14.47 -5.96
C LEU A 113 -10.88 -14.86 -7.12
N PRO A 114 -10.98 -16.14 -7.51
CA PRO A 114 -12.07 -16.58 -8.37
C PRO A 114 -13.42 -16.35 -7.67
N GLU A 115 -14.51 -16.28 -8.41
CA GLU A 115 -15.85 -16.02 -7.87
C GLU A 115 -16.23 -16.96 -6.71
N SER A 116 -15.85 -18.23 -6.82
CA SER A 116 -16.07 -19.23 -5.76
C SER A 116 -15.33 -18.91 -4.46
N ALA A 117 -14.11 -18.34 -4.53
CA ALA A 117 -13.36 -17.96 -3.34
C ALA A 117 -13.95 -16.72 -2.68
N LEU A 118 -14.49 -15.78 -3.45
CA LEU A 118 -15.15 -14.58 -2.92
C LEU A 118 -16.35 -14.92 -2.02
N GLN A 119 -17.03 -16.02 -2.27
CA GLN A 119 -18.21 -16.47 -1.51
C GLN A 119 -17.85 -16.96 -0.09
N SER A 120 -16.59 -17.28 0.21
CA SER A 120 -16.20 -17.97 1.44
C SER A 120 -14.85 -17.52 2.01
N LEU A 121 -14.46 -16.26 1.81
CA LEU A 121 -13.22 -15.75 2.39
C LEU A 121 -13.25 -15.89 3.91
N ASN A 122 -12.18 -16.43 4.46
CA ASN A 122 -11.93 -16.53 5.90
C ASN A 122 -10.43 -16.46 6.15
N ILE A 123 -9.88 -15.26 6.06
CA ILE A 123 -8.47 -14.97 6.22
C ILE A 123 -8.26 -14.33 7.58
N SER A 124 -7.23 -14.76 8.29
CA SER A 124 -6.79 -14.18 9.56
C SER A 124 -5.27 -14.10 9.54
N GLU A 125 -4.73 -12.89 9.54
CA GLU A 125 -3.31 -12.63 9.36
C GLU A 125 -2.78 -11.63 10.41
N ARG A 126 -1.53 -11.79 10.74
CA ARG A 126 -0.77 -10.84 11.55
C ARG A 126 0.68 -10.81 11.10
N PRO A 127 1.37 -9.67 11.24
CA PRO A 127 2.82 -9.64 11.00
C PRO A 127 3.58 -10.48 12.05
N ASP A 128 4.56 -11.25 11.61
CA ASP A 128 5.46 -12.01 12.50
C ASP A 128 6.41 -11.08 13.27
N TYR A 129 6.80 -9.97 12.63
CA TYR A 129 7.71 -8.98 13.20
C TYR A 129 6.97 -7.66 13.46
N ARG A 130 7.16 -7.11 14.68
CA ARG A 130 6.59 -5.82 15.06
C ARG A 130 7.18 -4.65 14.28
N ILE A 131 8.46 -4.71 13.92
CA ILE A 131 9.19 -3.66 13.22
C ILE A 131 9.64 -4.21 11.88
N ARG A 132 9.22 -3.52 10.81
CA ARG A 132 9.52 -3.87 9.41
C ARG A 132 9.95 -2.59 8.70
N ILE A 133 11.26 -2.41 8.55
CA ILE A 133 11.89 -1.13 8.18
C ILE A 133 12.63 -1.28 6.86
N LEU A 134 12.47 -0.31 5.97
CA LEU A 134 13.43 -0.05 4.91
C LEU A 134 14.52 0.89 5.44
N ASN A 135 15.76 0.49 5.25
CA ASN A 135 16.93 1.25 5.70
C ASN A 135 17.59 1.94 4.50
N HIS A 136 17.39 3.25 4.39
CA HIS A 136 18.04 4.09 3.39
C HIS A 136 19.44 4.48 3.86
N TRP A 137 20.36 4.54 2.90
CA TRP A 137 21.72 5.00 3.12
C TRP A 137 21.96 6.36 2.46
N ASP A 138 20.97 7.20 2.54
CA ASP A 138 20.90 8.49 1.87
C ASP A 138 21.67 9.56 2.68
N ASN A 139 22.32 10.47 1.98
CA ASN A 139 23.04 11.61 2.56
C ASN A 139 22.25 12.91 2.39
N LEU A 140 22.58 13.90 3.21
CA LEU A 140 21.90 15.20 3.18
C LEU A 140 22.16 16.01 1.90
N ASP A 141 23.21 15.68 1.16
CA ASP A 141 23.56 16.28 -0.13
C ASP A 141 22.86 15.61 -1.33
N GLY A 142 21.96 14.66 -1.06
CA GLY A 142 21.21 13.97 -2.09
C GLY A 142 21.92 12.76 -2.73
N THR A 143 23.12 12.43 -2.27
CA THR A 143 23.82 11.20 -2.69
C THR A 143 23.40 10.00 -1.84
N ILE A 144 23.69 8.80 -2.33
CA ILE A 144 23.45 7.55 -1.60
C ILE A 144 24.78 6.86 -1.35
N GLU A 145 24.90 6.23 -0.18
CA GLU A 145 26.10 5.52 0.29
C GLU A 145 27.29 6.48 0.32
N ARG A 146 28.36 6.18 -0.40
CA ARG A 146 29.55 7.00 -0.58
C ARG A 146 29.52 7.82 -1.88
N GLY A 147 28.33 8.11 -2.41
CA GLY A 147 28.11 8.87 -3.63
C GLY A 147 27.99 8.04 -4.91
N TYR A 148 28.17 6.72 -4.84
CA TYR A 148 28.14 5.85 -6.03
C TYR A 148 26.82 5.09 -6.24
N ALA A 149 25.92 5.09 -5.26
CA ALA A 149 24.70 4.28 -5.31
C ALA A 149 23.48 5.04 -5.86
N GLY A 150 23.68 6.20 -6.49
CA GLY A 150 22.63 6.98 -7.13
C GLY A 150 22.19 8.20 -6.33
N HIS A 151 20.94 8.61 -6.55
CA HIS A 151 20.36 9.81 -5.95
C HIS A 151 19.27 9.47 -4.94
N SER A 152 19.28 10.19 -3.81
CA SER A 152 18.30 10.09 -2.74
C SER A 152 16.87 10.32 -3.23
N LEU A 153 15.92 9.59 -2.65
CA LEU A 153 14.50 9.92 -2.74
C LEU A 153 14.21 11.25 -2.05
N TRP A 154 14.92 11.54 -0.95
CA TRP A 154 14.68 12.68 -0.07
C TRP A 154 15.40 13.91 -0.59
N LYS A 155 14.64 14.95 -0.90
CA LYS A 155 15.15 16.25 -1.33
C LYS A 155 15.13 17.21 -0.16
N TRP A 156 16.19 17.17 0.65
CA TRP A 156 16.31 17.92 1.89
C TRP A 156 16.30 19.43 1.70
N ASP A 157 16.77 19.92 0.57
CA ASP A 157 16.77 21.33 0.19
C ASP A 157 15.38 21.87 -0.14
N GLU A 158 14.48 21.01 -0.64
CA GLU A 158 13.10 21.37 -0.97
C GLU A 158 12.16 21.31 0.25
N LEU A 159 12.46 20.45 1.24
CA LEU A 159 11.64 20.23 2.42
C LEU A 159 11.77 21.39 3.45
N PRO A 160 10.70 21.75 4.17
CA PRO A 160 9.32 21.24 4.09
C PRO A 160 8.46 21.99 3.07
N SER A 161 9.00 22.96 2.33
CA SER A 161 8.25 23.84 1.44
C SER A 161 7.63 23.10 0.25
N VAL A 162 8.33 22.08 -0.26
CA VAL A 162 7.86 21.22 -1.36
C VAL A 162 7.90 19.77 -0.91
N VAL A 163 6.71 19.18 -0.80
CA VAL A 163 6.57 17.74 -0.52
C VAL A 163 6.34 17.00 -1.82
N SER A 164 7.33 16.26 -2.27
CA SER A 164 7.24 15.51 -3.53
C SER A 164 6.13 14.45 -3.47
N PRO A 165 5.28 14.31 -4.50
CA PRO A 165 4.31 13.22 -4.59
C PRO A 165 4.93 11.81 -4.51
N ARG A 166 6.23 11.70 -4.78
CA ARG A 166 6.97 10.44 -4.64
C ARG A 166 7.03 9.93 -3.20
N TYR A 167 6.97 10.82 -2.20
CA TYR A 167 6.97 10.39 -0.78
C TYR A 167 5.66 9.68 -0.43
N GLU A 168 4.53 10.20 -0.93
CA GLU A 168 3.24 9.55 -0.77
C GLU A 168 3.19 8.21 -1.52
N ALA A 169 3.65 8.17 -2.77
CA ALA A 169 3.75 6.94 -3.55
C ALA A 169 4.65 5.90 -2.87
N TYR A 170 5.77 6.31 -2.29
CA TYR A 170 6.67 5.46 -1.53
C TYR A 170 6.00 4.92 -0.26
N ALA A 171 5.33 5.77 0.52
CA ALA A 171 4.60 5.36 1.72
C ALA A 171 3.47 4.37 1.37
N ARG A 172 2.72 4.62 0.28
CA ARG A 172 1.69 3.75 -0.24
C ARG A 172 2.25 2.37 -0.62
N ALA A 173 3.37 2.33 -1.34
CA ALA A 173 4.03 1.09 -1.72
C ALA A 173 4.47 0.30 -0.47
N ASN A 174 5.09 0.95 0.49
CA ASN A 174 5.50 0.33 1.76
C ASN A 174 4.31 -0.23 2.54
N ALA A 175 3.26 0.54 2.72
CA ALA A 175 2.05 0.10 3.41
C ALA A 175 1.40 -1.12 2.73
N SER A 176 1.45 -1.18 1.40
CA SER A 176 0.85 -2.28 0.63
C SER A 176 1.49 -3.66 0.88
N ILE A 177 2.70 -3.69 1.40
CA ILE A 177 3.42 -4.92 1.80
C ILE A 177 3.69 -4.99 3.30
N GLY A 178 3.05 -4.10 4.07
CA GLY A 178 3.13 -4.10 5.53
C GLY A 178 4.42 -3.54 6.12
N ILE A 179 5.23 -2.82 5.37
CA ILE A 179 6.36 -2.04 5.91
C ILE A 179 5.80 -0.89 6.74
N ASN A 180 6.30 -0.72 7.96
CA ASN A 180 5.74 0.22 8.94
C ASN A 180 6.71 1.30 9.41
N ALA A 181 7.93 1.32 8.90
CA ALA A 181 8.91 2.36 9.22
C ALA A 181 9.96 2.51 8.12
N THR A 182 10.68 3.62 8.15
CA THR A 182 11.77 3.93 7.23
C THR A 182 12.88 4.63 7.98
N VAL A 183 14.12 4.19 7.81
CA VAL A 183 15.31 4.96 8.17
C VAL A 183 15.66 5.81 6.94
N ILE A 184 15.70 7.11 7.10
CA ILE A 184 15.77 8.07 5.98
C ILE A 184 17.16 8.61 5.67
N ASN A 185 18.18 8.19 6.42
CA ASN A 185 19.54 8.67 6.25
C ASN A 185 20.60 7.61 6.51
N ASN A 186 21.76 7.78 5.91
CA ASN A 186 22.93 6.97 6.11
C ASN A 186 23.43 7.08 7.58
N VAL A 187 23.86 5.97 8.16
CA VAL A 187 24.47 5.94 9.49
C VAL A 187 25.71 6.84 9.60
N ASN A 188 26.39 7.10 8.49
CA ASN A 188 27.54 8.01 8.40
C ASN A 188 27.14 9.43 7.93
N ALA A 189 25.85 9.73 7.88
CA ALA A 189 25.38 11.06 7.48
C ALA A 189 25.87 12.15 8.45
N SER A 190 25.94 13.38 7.96
CA SER A 190 26.29 14.55 8.77
C SER A 190 25.39 14.66 10.02
N PRO A 191 25.95 14.96 11.21
CA PRO A 191 25.16 15.17 12.43
C PRO A 191 24.16 16.33 12.32
N LYS A 192 24.22 17.15 11.27
CA LYS A 192 23.21 18.15 10.93
C LYS A 192 21.79 17.59 10.84
N ILE A 193 21.63 16.30 10.50
CA ILE A 193 20.31 15.64 10.47
C ILE A 193 19.58 15.73 11.82
N LEU A 194 20.30 15.88 12.91
CA LEU A 194 19.76 16.05 14.27
C LEU A 194 19.58 17.51 14.70
N SER A 195 19.88 18.48 13.83
CA SER A 195 19.60 19.89 14.12
C SER A 195 18.12 20.22 14.01
N ASN A 196 17.67 21.28 14.68
CA ASN A 196 16.27 21.72 14.62
C ASN A 196 15.79 21.97 13.20
N ASP A 197 16.66 22.50 12.33
CA ASP A 197 16.31 22.80 10.94
C ASP A 197 15.95 21.51 10.15
N TYR A 198 16.63 20.41 10.42
CA TYR A 198 16.36 19.14 9.76
C TYR A 198 15.23 18.34 10.43
N LEU A 199 15.08 18.45 11.76
CA LEU A 199 14.01 17.77 12.49
C LEU A 199 12.62 18.35 12.18
N GLN A 200 12.56 19.54 11.60
CA GLN A 200 11.31 20.19 11.17
C GLN A 200 10.99 19.96 9.69
N LYS A 201 11.88 19.35 8.94
CA LYS A 201 11.67 18.97 7.54
C LYS A 201 10.92 17.66 7.40
#